data_5c47932f6f2fb5126e14eaac3ae6cbcd
#
_entry.id   5c47932f6f2fb5126e14eaac3ae6cbcd
#
_cell.length_a   1.000
_cell.length_b   1.000
_cell.length_c   1.000
_cell.angle_alpha   90.00
_cell.angle_beta   90.00
_cell.angle_gamma   90.00
#
_symmetry.space_group_name_H-M   'P 1'
#
loop_
_entity.id
_entity.type
_entity.pdbx_description
1 polymer ?
#
loop_
_entity_poly.entity_id
_entity_poly.type
_entity_poly.pdbx_seq_one_letter_code
_entity_poly.pdbx_strand_id
1 'polypeptide(L)'
;QNCMNEEFIAGIVGWGKVVGCIAAKISVELRGPAHVNRNVPVHGNSHTVFRAGEVHGTETERTREVARLCGYTDSSMVTTNLWGERWSKLCLNGSSNGVSASTGLGGAAIAADPHLRDVKMKLISECIRVGRASGFALEKLGGLEADVYVAAAEGDSESRKIVEDNYITTAGKGNPNARPSMG
;
A
#
# COMPACT_ATOMS: atom_id res chain seq x y z
N GLN A 1 3.05 -7.83 -2.43
CA GLN A 1 3.63 -7.53 -3.74
C GLN A 1 3.02 -6.27 -4.32
N ASN A 2 3.74 -5.58 -5.17
CA ASN A 2 3.25 -4.44 -5.94
C ASN A 2 2.99 -4.85 -7.39
N CYS A 3 2.20 -4.06 -8.12
CA CYS A 3 1.83 -4.28 -9.52
C CYS A 3 1.05 -5.59 -9.78
N MET A 4 1.00 -5.97 -11.05
CA MET A 4 0.17 -7.02 -11.62
C MET A 4 0.89 -8.38 -11.67
N ASN A 5 1.41 -8.83 -10.52
CA ASN A 5 2.20 -10.07 -10.46
C ASN A 5 1.40 -11.30 -10.86
N GLU A 6 0.11 -11.32 -10.56
CA GLU A 6 -0.79 -12.42 -10.88
C GLU A 6 -0.85 -12.69 -12.38
N GLU A 7 -0.85 -11.65 -13.20
CA GLU A 7 -0.87 -11.79 -14.66
C GLU A 7 0.41 -12.46 -15.19
N PHE A 8 1.58 -12.02 -14.71
CA PHE A 8 2.85 -12.62 -15.10
C PHE A 8 2.93 -14.09 -14.68
N ILE A 9 2.53 -14.40 -13.46
CA ILE A 9 2.55 -15.77 -12.93
C ILE A 9 1.54 -16.63 -13.69
N ALA A 10 0.33 -16.12 -13.91
CA ALA A 10 -0.72 -16.83 -14.63
C ALA A 10 -0.35 -17.15 -16.09
N GLY A 11 0.43 -16.29 -16.73
CA GLY A 11 0.99 -16.54 -18.06
C GLY A 11 1.90 -17.78 -18.13
N ILE A 12 2.46 -18.20 -16.99
CA ILE A 12 3.35 -19.38 -16.90
C ILE A 12 2.58 -20.61 -16.39
N VAL A 13 1.80 -20.47 -15.32
CA VAL A 13 1.20 -21.60 -14.61
C VAL A 13 -0.30 -21.78 -14.86
N GLY A 14 -0.93 -20.83 -15.52
CA GLY A 14 -2.37 -20.76 -15.76
C GLY A 14 -3.14 -20.09 -14.61
N TRP A 15 -4.21 -19.37 -14.95
CA TRP A 15 -5.01 -18.59 -14.01
C TRP A 15 -5.63 -19.42 -12.85
N GLY A 16 -6.01 -20.66 -13.14
CA GLY A 16 -6.58 -21.57 -12.14
C GLY A 16 -5.65 -21.91 -10.97
N LYS A 17 -4.35 -21.64 -11.11
CA LYS A 17 -3.34 -21.93 -10.08
C LYS A 17 -2.90 -20.68 -9.31
N VAL A 18 -3.45 -19.51 -9.63
CA VAL A 18 -3.04 -18.24 -9.03
C VAL A 18 -4.08 -17.76 -8.03
N VAL A 19 -3.63 -17.42 -6.84
CA VAL A 19 -4.39 -16.70 -5.80
C VAL A 19 -3.58 -15.47 -5.44
N GLY A 20 -4.22 -14.31 -5.45
CA GLY A 20 -3.58 -13.07 -5.02
C GLY A 20 -3.51 -12.97 -3.50
N CYS A 21 -2.40 -12.48 -2.97
CA CYS A 21 -2.30 -12.11 -1.57
C CYS A 21 -1.55 -10.79 -1.43
N ILE A 22 -2.20 -9.83 -0.79
CA ILE A 22 -1.65 -8.50 -0.54
C ILE A 22 -1.18 -8.47 0.91
N ALA A 23 0.10 -8.11 1.13
CA ALA A 23 0.62 -7.78 2.45
C ALA A 23 0.76 -6.27 2.59
N ALA A 24 0.09 -5.67 3.57
CA ALA A 24 0.09 -4.24 3.81
C ALA A 24 0.65 -3.91 5.19
N LYS A 25 1.59 -2.96 5.25
CA LYS A 25 2.15 -2.39 6.51
C LYS A 25 2.69 -3.42 7.52
N ILE A 26 3.24 -4.54 7.06
CA ILE A 26 3.82 -5.54 7.97
C ILE A 26 5.09 -5.03 8.67
N SER A 27 5.77 -4.07 8.07
CA SER A 27 6.95 -3.36 8.61
C SER A 27 8.00 -4.29 9.23
N VAL A 28 8.80 -4.88 8.40
CA VAL A 28 9.96 -5.69 8.78
C VAL A 28 11.24 -5.06 8.27
N GLU A 29 12.32 -5.25 9.00
CA GLU A 29 13.63 -4.68 8.72
C GLU A 29 14.72 -5.73 8.89
N LEU A 30 15.63 -5.81 7.94
CA LEU A 30 16.80 -6.66 8.05
C LEU A 30 17.89 -5.90 8.84
N ARG A 31 18.23 -6.37 10.03
CA ARG A 31 19.24 -5.76 10.92
C ARG A 31 20.65 -6.29 10.68
N GLY A 32 20.75 -7.44 10.04
CA GLY A 32 22.02 -8.11 9.74
C GLY A 32 21.76 -9.48 9.12
N PRO A 33 22.77 -10.24 8.74
CA PRO A 33 22.61 -11.58 8.17
C PRO A 33 21.71 -12.45 9.08
N ALA A 34 20.63 -12.97 8.53
CA ALA A 34 19.63 -13.79 9.24
C ALA A 34 18.96 -13.12 10.46
N HIS A 35 19.11 -11.81 10.65
CA HIS A 35 18.50 -11.07 11.75
C HIS A 35 17.40 -10.13 11.24
N VAL A 36 16.18 -10.57 11.32
CA VAL A 36 14.99 -9.80 10.93
C VAL A 36 14.33 -9.22 12.19
N ASN A 37 14.09 -7.91 12.16
CA ASN A 37 13.30 -7.21 13.18
C ASN A 37 11.92 -6.88 12.61
N ARG A 38 10.89 -7.10 13.41
CA ARG A 38 9.53 -6.66 13.12
C ARG A 38 9.22 -5.43 13.96
N ASN A 39 8.95 -4.29 13.27
CA ASN A 39 8.75 -3.00 13.94
C ASN A 39 7.37 -2.86 14.59
N VAL A 40 6.38 -3.65 14.15
CA VAL A 40 5.02 -3.67 14.74
C VAL A 40 4.76 -5.06 15.30
N PRO A 41 4.31 -5.19 16.55
CA PRO A 41 3.96 -6.50 17.15
C PRO A 41 2.92 -7.24 16.31
N VAL A 42 2.90 -8.57 16.42
CA VAL A 42 1.86 -9.40 15.81
C VAL A 42 0.50 -8.92 16.29
N HIS A 43 -0.45 -8.76 15.37
CA HIS A 43 -1.77 -8.16 15.62
C HIS A 43 -1.76 -6.73 16.18
N GLY A 44 -0.62 -6.04 16.19
CA GLY A 44 -0.50 -4.65 16.63
C GLY A 44 -0.92 -3.60 15.59
N ASN A 45 -1.28 -4.01 14.38
CA ASN A 45 -1.77 -3.12 13.33
C ASN A 45 -3.27 -2.83 13.51
N SER A 46 -3.65 -1.58 13.27
CA SER A 46 -5.06 -1.16 13.25
C SER A 46 -5.80 -1.53 11.95
N HIS A 47 -5.14 -2.23 11.03
CA HIS A 47 -5.67 -2.66 9.73
C HIS A 47 -5.30 -4.12 9.49
N THR A 48 -6.05 -4.78 8.61
CA THR A 48 -5.75 -6.14 8.19
C THR A 48 -4.46 -6.18 7.36
N VAL A 49 -3.50 -6.99 7.79
CA VAL A 49 -2.18 -7.10 7.17
C VAL A 49 -2.24 -7.91 5.87
N PHE A 50 -2.89 -9.07 5.89
CA PHE A 50 -2.98 -9.94 4.73
C PHE A 50 -4.40 -9.96 4.16
N ARG A 51 -4.51 -9.85 2.84
CA ARG A 51 -5.76 -9.95 2.11
C ARG A 51 -5.58 -10.91 0.94
N ALA A 52 -6.24 -12.06 1.04
CA ALA A 52 -6.23 -13.09 0.01
C ALA A 52 -7.46 -12.95 -0.88
N GLY A 53 -7.28 -13.00 -2.20
CA GLY A 53 -8.38 -12.86 -3.15
C GLY A 53 -8.15 -13.62 -4.44
N GLU A 54 -9.24 -14.05 -5.04
CA GLU A 54 -9.23 -14.59 -6.39
C GLU A 54 -9.12 -13.46 -7.42
N VAL A 55 -8.47 -13.75 -8.51
CA VAL A 55 -8.33 -12.83 -9.65
C VAL A 55 -9.66 -12.46 -10.29
N HIS A 56 -10.68 -13.31 -10.15
CA HIS A 56 -12.04 -13.08 -10.65
C HIS A 56 -12.99 -12.43 -9.62
N GLY A 57 -12.49 -12.10 -8.41
CA GLY A 57 -13.25 -11.38 -7.39
C GLY A 57 -14.28 -12.17 -6.60
N THR A 58 -14.35 -13.49 -6.76
CA THR A 58 -15.28 -14.35 -5.99
C THR A 58 -14.55 -14.97 -4.80
N GLU A 59 -15.20 -15.01 -3.65
CA GLU A 59 -14.68 -15.73 -2.51
C GLU A 59 -14.76 -17.24 -2.73
N THR A 60 -13.67 -17.97 -2.49
CA THR A 60 -13.57 -19.42 -2.66
C THR A 60 -13.02 -20.10 -1.41
N GLU A 61 -13.15 -21.41 -1.32
CA GLU A 61 -12.60 -22.17 -0.20
C GLU A 61 -11.06 -22.03 -0.13
N ARG A 62 -10.38 -22.02 -1.27
CA ARG A 62 -8.92 -21.86 -1.27
C ARG A 62 -8.48 -20.46 -0.81
N THR A 63 -9.25 -19.39 -1.09
CA THR A 63 -8.92 -18.05 -0.55
C THR A 63 -9.17 -17.98 0.96
N ARG A 64 -10.18 -18.66 1.49
CA ARG A 64 -10.40 -18.81 2.93
C ARG A 64 -9.23 -19.54 3.59
N GLU A 65 -8.76 -20.62 2.95
CA GLU A 65 -7.62 -21.39 3.46
C GLU A 65 -6.33 -20.58 3.44
N VAL A 66 -6.04 -19.84 2.35
CA VAL A 66 -4.88 -18.94 2.30
C VAL A 66 -4.98 -17.86 3.38
N ALA A 67 -6.15 -17.24 3.56
CA ALA A 67 -6.35 -16.27 4.63
C ALA A 67 -6.14 -16.89 6.01
N ARG A 68 -6.69 -18.09 6.26
CA ARG A 68 -6.50 -18.82 7.52
C ARG A 68 -5.00 -19.09 7.80
N LEU A 69 -4.24 -19.53 6.81
CA LEU A 69 -2.80 -19.78 6.94
C LEU A 69 -2.02 -18.48 7.20
N CYS A 70 -2.33 -17.40 6.48
CA CYS A 70 -1.73 -16.09 6.74
C CYS A 70 -2.06 -15.55 8.14
N GLY A 71 -3.23 -15.90 8.67
CA GLY A 71 -3.70 -15.55 10.01
C GLY A 71 -2.79 -16.03 11.15
N TYR A 72 -2.00 -17.08 10.93
CA TYR A 72 -0.99 -17.51 11.91
C TYR A 72 0.21 -16.54 12.00
N THR A 73 0.42 -15.73 10.97
CA THR A 73 1.50 -14.75 10.94
C THR A 73 1.04 -13.37 11.42
N ASP A 74 -0.14 -12.93 10.96
CA ASP A 74 -0.81 -11.69 11.38
C ASP A 74 -2.28 -11.70 10.94
N SER A 75 -3.00 -10.59 11.22
CA SER A 75 -4.38 -10.40 10.79
C SER A 75 -4.55 -10.65 9.29
N SER A 76 -5.57 -11.40 8.93
CA SER A 76 -5.84 -11.81 7.57
C SER A 76 -7.33 -11.84 7.27
N MET A 77 -7.68 -11.61 6.00
CA MET A 77 -9.05 -11.71 5.51
C MET A 77 -9.09 -12.11 4.03
N VAL A 78 -10.25 -12.55 3.58
CA VAL A 78 -10.54 -12.69 2.16
C VAL A 78 -10.99 -11.34 1.60
N THR A 79 -10.57 -11.02 0.38
CA THR A 79 -11.06 -9.87 -0.38
C THR A 79 -11.70 -10.31 -1.69
N THR A 80 -12.80 -9.67 -2.06
CA THR A 80 -13.44 -9.80 -3.37
C THR A 80 -13.01 -8.68 -4.32
N ASN A 81 -12.21 -7.71 -3.85
CA ASN A 81 -11.69 -6.59 -4.62
C ASN A 81 -10.15 -6.63 -4.72
N LEU A 82 -9.59 -7.76 -5.13
CA LEU A 82 -8.14 -7.96 -5.20
C LEU A 82 -7.43 -6.85 -5.98
N TRP A 83 -7.94 -6.50 -7.16
CA TRP A 83 -7.32 -5.52 -8.06
C TRP A 83 -7.39 -4.09 -7.52
N GLY A 84 -8.54 -3.71 -6.95
CA GLY A 84 -8.71 -2.38 -6.34
C GLY A 84 -7.80 -2.19 -5.13
N GLU A 85 -7.71 -3.19 -4.26
CA GLU A 85 -6.81 -3.16 -3.11
C GLU A 85 -5.34 -3.15 -3.51
N ARG A 86 -4.99 -3.93 -4.53
CA ARG A 86 -3.62 -3.98 -5.07
C ARG A 86 -3.22 -2.63 -5.66
N TRP A 87 -4.11 -2.03 -6.45
CA TRP A 87 -3.84 -0.71 -7.01
C TRP A 87 -3.78 0.38 -5.95
N SER A 88 -4.66 0.35 -4.95
CA SER A 88 -4.62 1.28 -3.82
C SER A 88 -3.29 1.21 -3.06
N LYS A 89 -2.78 0.00 -2.82
CA LYS A 89 -1.44 -0.19 -2.25
C LYS A 89 -0.34 0.35 -3.18
N LEU A 90 -0.46 0.14 -4.49
CA LEU A 90 0.50 0.65 -5.47
C LEU A 90 0.54 2.18 -5.46
N CYS A 91 -0.59 2.87 -5.39
CA CYS A 91 -0.65 4.33 -5.30
C CYS A 91 0.17 4.85 -4.10
N LEU A 92 0.00 4.25 -2.93
CA LEU A 92 0.75 4.61 -1.73
C LEU A 92 2.25 4.34 -1.86
N ASN A 93 2.60 3.16 -2.36
CA ASN A 93 4.00 2.76 -2.47
C ASN A 93 4.72 3.51 -3.60
N GLY A 94 4.10 3.67 -4.76
CA GLY A 94 4.68 4.38 -5.90
C GLY A 94 5.01 5.82 -5.56
N SER A 95 4.08 6.52 -4.91
CA SER A 95 4.31 7.91 -4.49
C SER A 95 5.37 8.05 -3.38
N SER A 96 5.44 7.10 -2.45
CA SER A 96 6.40 7.17 -1.33
C SER A 96 7.78 6.66 -1.71
N ASN A 97 7.87 5.49 -2.37
CA ASN A 97 9.13 4.87 -2.74
C ASN A 97 9.86 5.67 -3.81
N GLY A 98 9.14 6.20 -4.81
CA GLY A 98 9.73 7.03 -5.87
C GLY A 98 10.38 8.29 -5.33
N VAL A 99 9.69 9.02 -4.46
CA VAL A 99 10.24 10.24 -3.83
C VAL A 99 11.43 9.90 -2.94
N SER A 100 11.35 8.84 -2.13
CA SER A 100 12.46 8.44 -1.26
C SER A 100 13.70 7.99 -2.06
N ALA A 101 13.51 7.20 -3.11
CA ALA A 101 14.61 6.73 -3.97
C ALA A 101 15.31 7.89 -4.70
N SER A 102 14.54 8.89 -5.16
CA SER A 102 15.09 10.05 -5.88
C SER A 102 15.81 11.05 -4.97
N THR A 103 15.37 11.16 -3.71
CA THR A 103 15.92 12.16 -2.78
C THR A 103 16.90 11.59 -1.76
N GLY A 104 16.89 10.27 -1.56
CA GLY A 104 17.63 9.62 -0.46
C GLY A 104 17.05 9.87 0.93
N LEU A 105 15.86 10.53 1.02
CA LEU A 105 15.25 10.93 2.28
C LEU A 105 14.29 9.86 2.82
N GLY A 106 14.23 9.74 4.15
CA GLY A 106 13.23 8.94 4.84
C GLY A 106 11.87 9.63 4.93
N GLY A 107 10.85 8.87 5.30
CA GLY A 107 9.45 9.34 5.32
C GLY A 107 9.22 10.58 6.20
N ALA A 108 9.91 10.71 7.32
CA ALA A 108 9.79 11.87 8.21
C ALA A 108 10.33 13.16 7.56
N ALA A 109 11.48 13.08 6.90
CA ALA A 109 12.07 14.23 6.19
C ALA A 109 11.20 14.65 4.99
N ILE A 110 10.67 13.68 4.23
CA ILE A 110 9.75 13.94 3.12
C ILE A 110 8.46 14.62 3.64
N ALA A 111 7.92 14.16 4.77
CA ALA A 111 6.71 14.74 5.35
C ALA A 111 6.94 16.15 5.93
N ALA A 112 8.16 16.48 6.33
CA ALA A 112 8.51 17.81 6.83
C ALA A 112 8.64 18.84 5.70
N ASP A 113 9.03 18.44 4.49
CA ASP A 113 9.26 19.34 3.36
C ASP A 113 7.97 19.59 2.56
N PRO A 114 7.49 20.87 2.46
CA PRO A 114 6.26 21.20 1.74
C PRO A 114 6.31 20.87 0.24
N HIS A 115 7.47 20.99 -0.39
CA HIS A 115 7.62 20.70 -1.83
C HIS A 115 7.55 19.19 -2.09
N LEU A 116 8.16 18.38 -1.22
CA LEU A 116 8.10 16.92 -1.33
C LEU A 116 6.70 16.38 -1.02
N ARG A 117 5.96 17.01 -0.08
CA ARG A 117 4.54 16.69 0.10
C ARG A 117 3.71 16.97 -1.14
N ASP A 118 3.95 18.11 -1.80
CA ASP A 118 3.24 18.48 -3.03
C ASP A 118 3.53 17.48 -4.16
N VAL A 119 4.80 17.15 -4.38
CA VAL A 119 5.20 16.13 -5.38
C VAL A 119 4.52 14.79 -5.08
N LYS A 120 4.58 14.33 -3.83
CA LYS A 120 3.95 13.07 -3.41
C LYS A 120 2.44 13.09 -3.62
N MET A 121 1.77 14.21 -3.34
CA MET A 121 0.33 14.40 -3.52
C MET A 121 -0.06 14.33 -5.00
N LYS A 122 0.72 14.95 -5.89
CA LYS A 122 0.52 14.87 -7.34
C LYS A 122 0.72 13.46 -7.87
N LEU A 123 1.79 12.78 -7.48
CA LEU A 123 2.07 11.40 -7.89
C LEU A 123 0.96 10.43 -7.47
N ILE A 124 0.46 10.53 -6.25
CA ILE A 124 -0.63 9.65 -5.80
C ILE A 124 -1.93 9.94 -6.56
N SER A 125 -2.22 11.22 -6.85
CA SER A 125 -3.38 11.62 -7.64
C SER A 125 -3.31 11.06 -9.08
N GLU A 126 -2.16 11.14 -9.74
CA GLU A 126 -1.95 10.53 -11.05
C GLU A 126 -2.19 9.01 -11.02
N CYS A 127 -1.60 8.32 -10.04
CA CYS A 127 -1.81 6.88 -9.83
C CYS A 127 -3.28 6.52 -9.65
N ILE A 128 -4.03 7.30 -8.86
CA ILE A 128 -5.47 7.13 -8.64
C ILE A 128 -6.23 7.26 -9.96
N ARG A 129 -5.94 8.31 -10.75
CA ARG A 129 -6.61 8.55 -12.03
C ARG A 129 -6.37 7.42 -13.03
N VAL A 130 -5.13 6.94 -13.11
CA VAL A 130 -4.80 5.79 -13.97
C VAL A 130 -5.55 4.53 -13.52
N GLY A 131 -5.56 4.24 -12.20
CA GLY A 131 -6.29 3.09 -11.67
C GLY A 131 -7.78 3.13 -11.98
N ARG A 132 -8.41 4.30 -11.80
CA ARG A 132 -9.84 4.49 -12.15
C ARG A 132 -10.10 4.36 -13.64
N ALA A 133 -9.25 4.93 -14.48
CA ALA A 133 -9.34 4.80 -15.93
C ALA A 133 -9.16 3.34 -16.39
N SER A 134 -8.43 2.54 -15.63
CA SER A 134 -8.25 1.10 -15.83
C SER A 134 -9.41 0.25 -15.28
N GLY A 135 -10.43 0.87 -14.68
CA GLY A 135 -11.60 0.19 -14.13
C GLY A 135 -11.44 -0.39 -12.73
N PHE A 136 -10.38 -0.05 -12.00
CA PHE A 136 -10.19 -0.55 -10.64
C PHE A 136 -11.02 0.24 -9.62
N ALA A 137 -11.75 -0.48 -8.76
CA ALA A 137 -12.46 0.08 -7.62
C ALA A 137 -11.47 0.27 -6.46
N LEU A 138 -10.96 1.48 -6.30
CA LEU A 138 -9.93 1.78 -5.29
C LEU A 138 -10.51 1.74 -3.88
N GLU A 139 -9.74 1.16 -2.97
CA GLU A 139 -9.99 1.21 -1.54
C GLU A 139 -9.37 2.48 -0.91
N LYS A 140 -9.66 2.73 0.37
CA LYS A 140 -9.03 3.84 1.10
C LYS A 140 -7.51 3.77 1.07
N LEU A 141 -6.90 4.89 0.78
CA LEU A 141 -5.45 5.05 0.71
C LEU A 141 -4.94 5.73 2.01
N GLY A 142 -4.25 4.96 2.84
CA GLY A 142 -3.75 5.52 4.10
C GLY A 142 -4.85 6.00 5.06
N GLY A 143 -6.06 5.48 4.93
CA GLY A 143 -7.24 5.87 5.71
C GLY A 143 -8.11 6.96 5.08
N LEU A 144 -7.67 7.57 3.99
CA LEU A 144 -8.42 8.61 3.26
C LEU A 144 -9.05 8.06 1.99
N GLU A 145 -10.17 8.62 1.58
CA GLU A 145 -10.80 8.35 0.29
C GLU A 145 -9.92 8.86 -0.86
N ALA A 146 -9.94 8.16 -1.99
CA ALA A 146 -9.15 8.54 -3.16
C ALA A 146 -9.49 9.95 -3.68
N ASP A 147 -10.74 10.38 -3.56
CA ASP A 147 -11.18 11.71 -4.00
C ASP A 147 -10.50 12.85 -3.24
N VAL A 148 -10.20 12.65 -1.96
CA VAL A 148 -9.49 13.65 -1.14
C VAL A 148 -8.10 13.93 -1.71
N TYR A 149 -7.39 12.89 -2.16
CA TYR A 149 -6.07 13.07 -2.79
C TYR A 149 -6.16 13.78 -4.14
N VAL A 150 -7.19 13.45 -4.93
CA VAL A 150 -7.41 14.08 -6.25
C VAL A 150 -7.73 15.56 -6.07
N ALA A 151 -8.70 15.90 -5.22
CA ALA A 151 -9.09 17.28 -4.94
C ALA A 151 -7.91 18.09 -4.37
N ALA A 152 -7.14 17.52 -3.45
CA ALA A 152 -5.94 18.14 -2.90
C ALA A 152 -4.91 18.49 -3.98
N ALA A 153 -4.67 17.59 -4.93
CA ALA A 153 -3.75 17.81 -6.04
C ALA A 153 -4.27 18.85 -7.06
N GLU A 154 -5.58 19.02 -7.15
CA GLU A 154 -6.27 20.04 -7.99
C GLU A 154 -6.34 21.43 -7.32
N GLY A 155 -5.90 21.54 -6.07
CA GLY A 155 -5.80 22.82 -5.36
C GLY A 155 -6.90 23.10 -4.36
N ASP A 156 -7.77 22.11 -4.03
CA ASP A 156 -8.72 22.25 -2.93
C ASP A 156 -7.99 22.34 -1.61
N SER A 157 -8.15 23.47 -0.93
CA SER A 157 -7.39 23.82 0.27
C SER A 157 -7.73 22.95 1.48
N GLU A 158 -8.99 22.53 1.61
CA GLU A 158 -9.44 21.68 2.71
C GLU A 158 -8.90 20.25 2.55
N SER A 159 -9.07 19.66 1.38
CA SER A 159 -8.51 18.35 1.04
C SER A 159 -6.99 18.34 1.17
N ARG A 160 -6.32 19.39 0.71
CA ARG A 160 -4.88 19.56 0.84
C ARG A 160 -4.43 19.49 2.29
N LYS A 161 -5.08 20.24 3.16
CA LYS A 161 -4.80 20.22 4.60
C LYS A 161 -4.97 18.82 5.18
N ILE A 162 -6.08 18.14 4.86
CA ILE A 162 -6.35 16.77 5.31
C ILE A 162 -5.22 15.81 4.90
N VAL A 163 -4.76 15.89 3.65
CA VAL A 163 -3.67 15.02 3.16
C VAL A 163 -2.34 15.36 3.81
N GLU A 164 -2.00 16.62 3.97
CA GLU A 164 -0.77 17.06 4.63
C GLU A 164 -0.73 16.63 6.10
N ASP A 165 -1.82 16.82 6.85
CA ASP A 165 -1.95 16.36 8.23
C ASP A 165 -1.82 14.84 8.36
N ASN A 166 -2.38 14.09 7.39
CA ASN A 166 -2.23 12.64 7.31
C ASN A 166 -0.77 12.22 7.08
N TYR A 167 -0.05 12.90 6.19
CA TYR A 167 1.37 12.62 5.94
C TYR A 167 2.23 12.88 7.17
N ILE A 168 2.04 14.01 7.84
CA ILE A 168 2.78 14.39 9.05
C ILE A 168 2.49 13.42 10.21
N THR A 169 1.21 13.12 10.43
CA THR A 169 0.79 12.19 11.50
C THR A 169 1.31 10.77 11.28
N THR A 170 1.27 10.30 10.04
CA THR A 170 1.75 8.96 9.69
C THR A 170 3.28 8.86 9.82
N ALA A 171 3.99 9.88 9.39
CA ALA A 171 5.45 9.95 9.52
C ALA A 171 5.91 9.99 10.99
N GLY A 172 5.18 10.70 11.86
CA GLY A 172 5.48 10.80 13.28
C GLY A 172 5.29 9.48 14.07
N LYS A 173 4.53 8.54 13.53
CA LYS A 173 4.30 7.21 14.15
C LYS A 173 5.33 6.15 13.77
N GLY A 174 6.17 6.41 12.78
CA GLY A 174 7.15 5.48 12.25
C GLY A 174 8.56 5.68 12.84
N ASN A 175 9.45 4.73 12.53
CA ASN A 175 10.89 4.94 12.76
C ASN A 175 11.36 6.10 11.84
N PRO A 176 11.91 7.20 12.38
CA PRO A 176 12.34 8.35 11.57
C PRO A 176 13.44 7.99 10.56
N ASN A 177 14.19 6.92 10.83
CA ASN A 177 15.24 6.41 9.96
C ASN A 177 14.77 5.29 9.03
N ALA A 178 13.50 4.91 9.09
CA ALA A 178 12.96 3.90 8.19
C ALA A 178 12.98 4.40 6.75
N ARG A 179 13.61 3.63 5.87
CA ARG A 179 13.59 3.86 4.44
C ARG A 179 12.55 2.95 3.80
N PRO A 180 11.84 3.42 2.77
CA PRO A 180 11.04 2.55 1.93
C PRO A 180 11.90 1.46 1.26
N SER A 181 11.26 0.40 0.81
CA SER A 181 11.94 -0.78 0.22
C SER A 181 12.79 -0.50 -1.03
N MET A 182 12.78 0.72 -1.55
CA MET A 182 13.60 1.18 -2.68
C MET A 182 14.63 2.26 -2.26
N GLY A 183 14.69 2.59 -1.00
CA GLY A 183 15.59 3.62 -0.46
C GLY A 183 16.88 3.07 0.12
#